data_8e6858861d4f940359db8653c97e7696
#
_entry.id   8e6858861d4f940359db8653c97e7696
#
_cell.length_a   1.000
_cell.length_b   1.000
_cell.length_c   1.000
_cell.angle_alpha   90.00
_cell.angle_beta   90.00
_cell.angle_gamma   90.00
#
_symmetry.space_group_name_H-M   'P 1'
#
loop_
_entity.id
_entity.type
_entity.pdbx_description
1 polymer ?
#
loop_
_entity_poly.entity_id
_entity_poly.type
_entity_poly.pdbx_seq_one_letter_code
_entity_poly.pdbx_strand_id
1 'polypeptide(L)'
;LRRAAKRIPEGEFAVASAYRLPLADASADLLTNVFSPLSAEEFARVLRPGGTFLYVVPSARHLWEMKQVLYSQPYENPVKETPYTGFSYQRIVPVRYEITLDCPEDIRALFQMTPYCWKTPREGVEALSALKRLTTQVGFDLHVFRRSPA
;
A
#
# COMPACT_ATOMS: atom_id res chain seq x y z
N LEU A 1 12.14 6.14 11.93
CA LEU A 1 11.85 5.36 13.12
C LEU A 1 11.63 6.21 14.38
N ARG A 2 12.54 7.15 14.77
CA ARG A 2 12.42 7.97 16.01
C ARG A 2 11.06 8.69 16.13
N ARG A 3 10.50 9.23 15.04
CA ARG A 3 9.19 9.90 15.07
C ARG A 3 8.03 8.92 15.31
N ALA A 4 8.10 7.72 14.73
CA ALA A 4 7.10 6.68 14.93
C ALA A 4 7.11 6.16 16.39
N ALA A 5 8.30 5.84 16.91
CA ALA A 5 8.47 5.41 18.31
C ALA A 5 8.00 6.46 19.33
N LYS A 6 8.11 7.76 19.01
CA LYS A 6 7.58 8.82 19.87
C LYS A 6 6.04 8.92 19.85
N ARG A 7 5.40 8.50 18.75
CA ARG A 7 3.94 8.55 18.62
C ARG A 7 3.24 7.32 19.20
N ILE A 8 3.92 6.18 19.18
CA ILE A 8 3.40 4.90 19.64
C ILE A 8 4.47 4.27 20.57
N PRO A 9 4.53 4.72 21.84
CA PRO A 9 5.58 4.29 22.78
C PRO A 9 5.55 2.79 23.08
N GLU A 10 4.38 2.15 22.97
CA GLU A 10 4.16 0.70 23.16
C GLU A 10 4.56 -0.14 21.92
N GLY A 11 4.87 0.51 20.81
CA GLY A 11 5.24 -0.16 19.56
C GLY A 11 6.74 -0.37 19.43
N GLU A 12 7.11 -1.50 18.86
CA GLU A 12 8.49 -1.79 18.45
C GLU A 12 8.72 -1.44 16.98
N PHE A 13 9.84 -0.79 16.68
CA PHE A 13 10.15 -0.29 15.33
C PHE A 13 11.54 -0.74 14.91
N ALA A 14 11.64 -1.41 13.78
CA ALA A 14 12.89 -1.85 13.19
C ALA A 14 12.98 -1.50 11.69
N VAL A 15 14.19 -1.34 11.18
CA VAL A 15 14.47 -1.36 9.75
C VAL A 15 14.92 -2.78 9.40
N ALA A 16 14.18 -3.44 8.52
CA ALA A 16 14.46 -4.81 8.12
C ALA A 16 14.08 -5.06 6.66
N SER A 17 14.58 -6.14 6.10
CA SER A 17 14.12 -6.64 4.81
C SER A 17 12.81 -7.39 4.98
N ALA A 18 11.85 -7.20 4.05
CA ALA A 18 10.63 -8.01 4.00
C ALA A 18 10.91 -9.50 3.72
N TYR A 19 12.11 -9.81 3.21
CA TYR A 19 12.56 -11.18 2.94
C TYR A 19 13.26 -11.84 4.14
N ARG A 20 13.51 -11.09 5.22
CA ARG A 20 14.12 -11.57 6.45
C ARG A 20 13.73 -10.67 7.61
N LEU A 21 12.62 -10.97 8.24
CA LEU A 21 12.09 -10.20 9.37
C LEU A 21 12.80 -10.58 10.67
N PRO A 22 13.10 -9.63 11.55
CA PRO A 22 13.73 -9.92 12.86
C PRO A 22 12.68 -10.43 13.87
N LEU A 23 11.93 -11.44 13.47
CA LEU A 23 10.86 -12.07 14.27
C LEU A 23 11.07 -13.58 14.30
N ALA A 24 10.72 -14.19 15.43
CA ALA A 24 10.75 -15.64 15.58
C ALA A 24 9.66 -16.32 14.71
N ASP A 25 9.85 -17.61 14.44
CA ASP A 25 8.87 -18.43 13.74
C ASP A 25 7.56 -18.48 14.54
N ALA A 26 6.42 -18.44 13.85
CA ALA A 26 5.08 -18.53 14.40
C ALA A 26 4.82 -17.58 15.59
N SER A 27 5.43 -16.38 15.57
CA SER A 27 5.33 -15.39 16.67
C SER A 27 4.26 -14.34 16.47
N ALA A 28 3.67 -14.23 15.28
CA ALA A 28 2.67 -13.23 14.95
C ALA A 28 1.28 -13.83 14.70
N ASP A 29 0.24 -13.16 15.20
CA ASP A 29 -1.16 -13.52 14.97
C ASP A 29 -1.71 -12.89 13.69
N LEU A 30 -1.22 -11.67 13.41
CA LEU A 30 -1.61 -10.84 12.28
C LEU A 30 -0.37 -10.20 11.68
N LEU A 31 -0.27 -10.24 10.36
CA LEU A 31 0.72 -9.52 9.59
C LEU A 31 0.01 -8.62 8.58
N THR A 32 0.40 -7.36 8.54
CA THR A 32 -0.07 -6.42 7.51
C THR A 32 1.09 -6.00 6.62
N ASN A 33 0.89 -6.10 5.31
CA ASN A 33 1.82 -5.56 4.31
C ASN A 33 1.11 -4.44 3.56
N VAL A 34 1.64 -3.22 3.67
CA VAL A 34 1.07 -2.03 3.05
C VAL A 34 2.09 -1.44 2.08
N PHE A 35 1.84 -1.57 0.78
CA PHE A 35 2.67 -1.03 -0.31
C PHE A 35 4.15 -1.44 -0.25
N SER A 36 4.42 -2.60 0.29
CA SER A 36 5.76 -3.15 0.49
C SER A 36 5.96 -4.42 -0.34
N PRO A 37 7.21 -4.82 -0.64
CA PRO A 37 7.47 -6.09 -1.28
C PRO A 37 6.85 -7.25 -0.51
N LEU A 38 6.34 -8.25 -1.25
CA LEU A 38 5.72 -9.44 -0.67
C LEU A 38 6.73 -10.58 -0.69
N SER A 39 6.87 -11.25 0.46
CA SER A 39 7.64 -12.49 0.64
C SER A 39 6.76 -13.53 1.31
N ALA A 40 6.06 -14.36 0.52
CA ALA A 40 5.08 -15.32 1.04
C ALA A 40 5.72 -16.32 2.02
N GLU A 41 6.91 -16.83 1.71
CA GLU A 41 7.64 -17.77 2.56
C GLU A 41 7.98 -17.16 3.92
N GLU A 42 8.55 -15.96 3.93
CA GLU A 42 8.92 -15.26 5.16
C GLU A 42 7.71 -14.87 5.99
N PHE A 43 6.63 -14.44 5.34
CA PHE A 43 5.38 -14.08 6.02
C PHE A 43 4.70 -15.32 6.61
N ALA A 44 4.75 -16.46 5.91
CA ALA A 44 4.29 -17.73 6.45
C ALA A 44 5.15 -18.22 7.62
N ARG A 45 6.47 -17.98 7.60
CA ARG A 45 7.36 -18.34 8.71
C ARG A 45 6.98 -17.61 9.99
N VAL A 46 6.80 -16.30 9.95
CA VAL A 46 6.56 -15.48 11.15
C VAL A 46 5.12 -15.57 11.68
N LEU A 47 4.14 -15.82 10.82
CA LEU A 47 2.76 -16.02 11.25
C LEU A 47 2.58 -17.39 11.88
N ARG A 48 1.80 -17.48 12.96
CA ARG A 48 1.36 -18.76 13.49
C ARG A 48 0.39 -19.49 12.54
N PRO A 49 0.27 -20.81 12.57
CA PRO A 49 -0.76 -21.55 11.83
C PRO A 49 -2.15 -20.96 12.11
N GLY A 50 -2.94 -20.71 11.05
CA GLY A 50 -4.23 -20.04 11.15
C GLY A 50 -4.15 -18.51 11.40
N GLY A 51 -2.96 -17.93 11.48
CA GLY A 51 -2.76 -16.48 11.56
C GLY A 51 -3.27 -15.76 10.30
N THR A 52 -3.53 -14.46 10.42
CA THR A 52 -4.10 -13.65 9.34
C THR A 52 -3.01 -12.84 8.65
N PHE A 53 -3.00 -12.87 7.32
CA PHE A 53 -2.20 -11.96 6.51
C PHE A 53 -3.10 -10.99 5.76
N LEU A 54 -2.89 -9.68 5.95
CA LEU A 54 -3.56 -8.60 5.22
C LEU A 54 -2.58 -7.98 4.23
N TYR A 55 -2.89 -8.10 2.95
CA TYR A 55 -2.13 -7.49 1.89
C TYR A 55 -2.89 -6.29 1.31
N VAL A 56 -2.40 -5.09 1.56
CA VAL A 56 -3.03 -3.83 1.16
C VAL A 56 -2.37 -3.34 -0.12
N VAL A 57 -3.17 -3.24 -1.18
CA VAL A 57 -2.75 -2.76 -2.49
C VAL A 57 -3.65 -1.62 -2.97
N PRO A 58 -3.14 -0.74 -3.85
CA PRO A 58 -3.99 0.27 -4.47
C PRO A 58 -5.03 -0.41 -5.37
N SER A 59 -6.27 0.06 -5.31
CA SER A 59 -7.33 -0.40 -6.21
C SER A 59 -7.08 0.02 -7.67
N ALA A 60 -7.85 -0.53 -8.60
CA ALA A 60 -7.74 -0.21 -10.02
C ALA A 60 -7.71 1.30 -10.28
N ARG A 61 -8.60 2.05 -9.65
CA ARG A 61 -8.75 3.51 -9.85
C ARG A 61 -8.25 4.36 -8.69
N HIS A 62 -7.27 3.85 -7.93
CA HIS A 62 -6.62 4.64 -6.89
C HIS A 62 -5.94 5.89 -7.48
N LEU A 63 -6.29 7.08 -6.95
CA LEU A 63 -5.81 8.41 -7.40
C LEU A 63 -6.07 8.65 -8.90
N TRP A 64 -7.24 8.25 -9.38
CA TRP A 64 -7.56 8.28 -10.81
C TRP A 64 -7.51 9.70 -11.39
N GLU A 65 -8.10 10.67 -10.71
CA GLU A 65 -8.16 12.06 -11.17
C GLU A 65 -6.75 12.69 -11.22
N MET A 66 -5.88 12.32 -10.27
CA MET A 66 -4.47 12.67 -10.34
C MET A 66 -3.80 12.05 -11.58
N LYS A 67 -4.04 10.76 -11.86
CA LYS A 67 -3.49 10.11 -13.06
C LYS A 67 -3.97 10.76 -14.36
N GLN A 68 -5.22 11.23 -14.43
CA GLN A 68 -5.75 11.94 -15.59
C GLN A 68 -5.02 13.27 -15.85
N VAL A 69 -4.51 13.93 -14.82
CA VAL A 69 -3.68 15.12 -14.96
C VAL A 69 -2.25 14.78 -15.37
N LEU A 70 -1.69 13.68 -14.81
CA LEU A 70 -0.30 13.29 -15.02
C LEU A 70 -0.03 12.66 -16.39
N TYR A 71 -1.02 11.97 -16.97
CA TYR A 71 -0.84 11.13 -18.16
C TYR A 71 -1.90 11.43 -19.22
N SER A 72 -1.47 11.55 -20.47
CA SER A 72 -2.38 11.69 -21.62
C SER A 72 -3.25 10.43 -21.83
N GLN A 73 -2.73 9.27 -21.45
CA GLN A 73 -3.45 8.01 -21.44
C GLN A 73 -3.35 7.38 -20.04
N PRO A 74 -4.24 7.76 -19.11
CA PRO A 74 -4.25 7.20 -17.78
C PRO A 74 -4.61 5.71 -17.81
N TYR A 75 -3.99 4.92 -16.95
CA TYR A 75 -4.19 3.48 -16.88
C TYR A 75 -4.66 3.04 -15.48
N GLU A 76 -5.49 2.04 -15.44
CA GLU A 76 -5.91 1.41 -14.18
C GLU A 76 -4.80 0.54 -13.61
N ASN A 77 -4.74 0.44 -12.28
CA ASN A 77 -3.82 -0.49 -11.63
C ASN A 77 -4.32 -1.93 -11.89
N PRO A 78 -3.42 -2.88 -12.16
CA PRO A 78 -3.82 -4.27 -12.32
C PRO A 78 -4.35 -4.82 -10.98
N VAL A 79 -5.54 -5.42 -11.02
CA VAL A 79 -6.09 -6.16 -9.90
C VAL A 79 -5.79 -7.65 -10.14
N LYS A 80 -4.97 -8.24 -9.27
CA LYS A 80 -4.61 -9.65 -9.37
C LYS A 80 -4.93 -10.36 -8.06
N GLU A 81 -5.80 -11.33 -8.12
CA GLU A 81 -5.89 -12.38 -7.12
C GLU A 81 -4.74 -13.34 -7.40
N THR A 82 -3.76 -13.38 -6.53
CA THR A 82 -2.62 -14.27 -6.70
C THR A 82 -2.59 -15.25 -5.55
N PRO A 83 -2.63 -16.56 -5.82
CA PRO A 83 -2.41 -17.55 -4.78
C PRO A 83 -0.96 -17.46 -4.29
N TYR A 84 -0.77 -17.50 -2.98
CA TYR A 84 0.53 -17.52 -2.34
C TYR A 84 0.74 -18.84 -1.60
N THR A 85 1.89 -19.47 -1.81
CA THR A 85 2.26 -20.71 -1.11
C THR A 85 2.22 -20.49 0.41
N GLY A 86 1.60 -21.42 1.13
CA GLY A 86 1.46 -21.34 2.58
C GLY A 86 0.25 -20.53 3.07
N PHE A 87 -0.57 -20.03 2.13
CA PHE A 87 -1.75 -19.23 2.45
C PHE A 87 -3.00 -19.72 1.72
N SER A 88 -4.15 -19.65 2.40
CA SER A 88 -5.48 -19.76 1.79
C SER A 88 -6.11 -18.38 1.66
N TYR A 89 -6.52 -18.03 0.46
CA TYR A 89 -7.21 -16.77 0.17
C TYR A 89 -8.62 -16.79 0.74
N GLN A 90 -9.04 -15.71 1.39
CA GLN A 90 -10.35 -15.63 2.03
C GLN A 90 -11.28 -14.66 1.30
N ARG A 91 -10.89 -13.41 1.16
CA ARG A 91 -11.72 -12.36 0.56
C ARG A 91 -10.92 -11.08 0.29
N ILE A 92 -11.54 -10.18 -0.49
CA ILE A 92 -11.15 -8.77 -0.58
C ILE A 92 -12.07 -7.91 0.30
N VAL A 93 -11.49 -6.96 1.02
CA VAL A 93 -12.22 -5.88 1.68
C VAL A 93 -11.86 -4.58 0.98
N PRO A 94 -12.76 -4.01 0.16
CA PRO A 94 -12.51 -2.76 -0.53
C PRO A 94 -12.67 -1.56 0.43
N VAL A 95 -11.73 -0.63 0.37
CA VAL A 95 -11.81 0.67 1.04
C VAL A 95 -11.80 1.74 -0.04
N ARG A 96 -12.84 2.56 -0.09
CA ARG A 96 -13.02 3.62 -1.10
C ARG A 96 -13.52 4.88 -0.43
N TYR A 97 -12.89 6.00 -0.71
CA TYR A 97 -13.32 7.33 -0.30
C TYR A 97 -12.72 8.38 -1.25
N GLU A 98 -13.18 9.60 -1.12
CA GLU A 98 -12.69 10.74 -1.87
C GLU A 98 -11.97 11.71 -0.93
N ILE A 99 -10.90 12.31 -1.40
CA ILE A 99 -10.22 13.39 -0.72
C ILE A 99 -10.19 14.63 -1.60
N THR A 100 -10.30 15.78 -0.97
CA THR A 100 -10.11 17.08 -1.62
C THR A 100 -8.90 17.77 -1.01
N LEU A 101 -7.96 18.16 -1.84
CA LEU A 101 -6.79 18.94 -1.48
C LEU A 101 -6.97 20.35 -2.01
N ASP A 102 -7.02 21.32 -1.11
CA ASP A 102 -7.35 22.71 -1.43
C ASP A 102 -6.11 23.62 -1.54
N CYS A 103 -4.90 23.04 -1.45
CA CYS A 103 -3.67 23.80 -1.63
C CYS A 103 -2.63 23.05 -2.49
N PRO A 104 -1.82 23.78 -3.28
CA PRO A 104 -0.80 23.17 -4.15
C PRO A 104 0.25 22.36 -3.38
N GLU A 105 0.54 22.71 -2.13
CA GLU A 105 1.53 22.05 -1.29
C GLU A 105 1.10 20.62 -0.97
N ASP A 106 -0.17 20.41 -0.61
CA ASP A 106 -0.72 19.10 -0.30
C ASP A 106 -0.84 18.22 -1.56
N ILE A 107 -1.22 18.83 -2.70
CA ILE A 107 -1.25 18.14 -4.00
C ILE A 107 0.15 17.63 -4.34
N ARG A 108 1.17 18.46 -4.18
CA ARG A 108 2.57 18.10 -4.40
C ARG A 108 3.04 17.02 -3.42
N ALA A 109 2.70 17.16 -2.15
CA ALA A 109 3.06 16.17 -1.13
C ALA A 109 2.44 14.79 -1.43
N LEU A 110 1.16 14.75 -1.81
CA LEU A 110 0.51 13.51 -2.23
C LEU A 110 1.21 12.89 -3.45
N PHE A 111 1.52 13.69 -4.48
CA PHE A 111 2.24 13.21 -5.66
C PHE A 111 3.61 12.62 -5.30
N GLN A 112 4.39 13.29 -4.44
CA GLN A 112 5.71 12.83 -3.99
C GLN A 112 5.66 11.54 -3.16
N MET A 113 4.54 11.23 -2.53
CA MET A 113 4.34 9.97 -1.81
C MET A 113 4.07 8.78 -2.74
N THR A 114 3.81 9.02 -4.01
CA THR A 114 3.51 7.98 -4.98
C THR A 114 4.72 7.64 -5.85
N PRO A 115 4.81 6.43 -6.43
CA PRO A 115 5.84 6.11 -7.41
C PRO A 115 5.70 6.87 -8.72
N TYR A 116 4.60 7.60 -8.93
CA TYR A 116 4.39 8.42 -10.14
C TYR A 116 5.43 9.53 -10.28
N CYS A 117 5.91 10.10 -9.18
CA CYS A 117 6.91 11.18 -9.19
C CYS A 117 8.21 10.82 -9.93
N TRP A 118 8.52 9.52 -10.08
CA TRP A 118 9.71 9.03 -10.76
C TRP A 118 9.51 8.74 -12.25
N LYS A 119 8.26 8.66 -12.72
CA LYS A 119 7.92 8.18 -14.09
C LYS A 119 7.04 9.13 -14.88
N THR A 120 6.57 10.22 -14.28
CA THR A 120 5.67 11.16 -14.93
C THR A 120 6.44 12.06 -15.91
N PRO A 121 5.94 12.25 -17.14
CA PRO A 121 6.47 13.24 -18.07
C PRO A 121 6.43 14.66 -17.48
N ARG A 122 7.34 15.52 -17.94
CA ARG A 122 7.48 16.89 -17.44
C ARG A 122 6.17 17.68 -17.56
N GLU A 123 5.48 17.54 -18.69
CA GLU A 123 4.21 18.22 -18.95
C GLU A 123 3.14 17.84 -17.90
N GLY A 124 3.06 16.58 -17.50
CA GLY A 124 2.14 16.12 -16.47
C GLY A 124 2.48 16.69 -15.09
N VAL A 125 3.78 16.81 -14.77
CA VAL A 125 4.24 17.44 -13.51
C VAL A 125 3.89 18.93 -13.50
N GLU A 126 4.10 19.62 -14.61
CA GLU A 126 3.75 21.03 -14.77
C GLU A 126 2.22 21.25 -14.67
N ALA A 127 1.42 20.39 -15.33
CA ALA A 127 -0.03 20.43 -15.24
C ALA A 127 -0.53 20.22 -13.81
N LEU A 128 0.02 19.23 -13.08
CA LEU A 128 -0.33 19.00 -11.68
C LEU A 128 0.06 20.19 -10.79
N SER A 129 1.23 20.77 -11.03
CA SER A 129 1.75 21.91 -10.26
C SER A 129 0.93 23.20 -10.44
N ALA A 130 0.20 23.32 -11.55
CA ALA A 130 -0.69 24.45 -11.83
C ALA A 130 -2.03 24.35 -11.09
N LEU A 131 -2.38 23.19 -10.54
CA LEU A 131 -3.64 23.01 -9.83
C LEU A 131 -3.62 23.72 -8.48
N LYS A 132 -4.71 24.41 -8.19
CA LYS A 132 -4.97 25.02 -6.88
C LYS A 132 -5.79 24.10 -5.97
N ARG A 133 -6.51 23.16 -6.57
CA ARG A 133 -7.38 22.19 -5.91
C ARG A 133 -7.38 20.89 -6.69
N LEU A 134 -7.41 19.77 -5.98
CA LEU A 134 -7.56 18.43 -6.55
C LEU A 134 -8.52 17.62 -5.67
N THR A 135 -9.59 17.13 -6.28
CA THR A 135 -10.43 16.10 -5.70
C THR A 135 -10.09 14.79 -6.37
N THR A 136 -9.79 13.75 -5.61
CA THR A 136 -9.39 12.46 -6.16
C THR A 136 -9.87 11.29 -5.32
N GLN A 137 -10.21 10.21 -6.00
CA GLN A 137 -10.62 8.96 -5.39
C GLN A 137 -9.42 8.26 -4.75
N VAL A 138 -9.56 7.88 -3.49
CA VAL A 138 -8.63 7.02 -2.78
C VAL A 138 -9.25 5.63 -2.65
N GLY A 139 -8.56 4.63 -3.16
CA GLY A 139 -9.06 3.26 -3.14
C GLY A 139 -7.97 2.26 -2.82
N PHE A 140 -8.26 1.38 -1.86
CA PHE A 140 -7.41 0.25 -1.49
C PHE A 140 -8.20 -1.04 -1.54
N ASP A 141 -7.53 -2.12 -1.86
CA ASP A 141 -8.04 -3.48 -1.74
C ASP A 141 -7.22 -4.21 -0.68
N LEU A 142 -7.89 -4.62 0.40
CA LEU A 142 -7.30 -5.40 1.47
C LEU A 142 -7.57 -6.87 1.17
N HIS A 143 -6.58 -7.57 0.64
CA HIS A 143 -6.64 -9.02 0.44
C HIS A 143 -6.40 -9.72 1.78
N VAL A 144 -7.34 -10.55 2.18
CA VAL A 144 -7.30 -11.30 3.43
C VAL A 144 -6.90 -12.74 3.15
N PHE A 145 -5.83 -13.19 3.78
CA PHE A 145 -5.34 -14.56 3.72
C PHE A 145 -5.28 -15.18 5.10
N ARG A 146 -5.38 -16.49 5.16
CA ARG A 146 -5.08 -17.31 6.34
C ARG A 146 -3.82 -18.12 6.09
N ARG A 147 -2.91 -18.16 7.06
CA ARG A 147 -1.81 -19.12 7.00
C ARG A 147 -2.37 -20.54 7.08
N SER A 148 -2.01 -21.36 6.09
CA SER A 148 -2.38 -22.77 6.07
C SER A 148 -1.79 -23.51 7.30
N PRO A 149 -2.46 -24.55 7.80
CA PRO A 149 -1.84 -25.48 8.74
C PRO A 149 -0.52 -26.03 8.16
N ALA A 150 0.42 -26.36 9.02
CA ALA A 150 1.65 -27.01 8.61
C ALA A 150 1.37 -28.45 8.17
#